data_fb21ed5ded392818aebf196a90781dd2
#
_entry.id   fb21ed5ded392818aebf196a90781dd2
#
_cell.length_a   1.000
_cell.length_b   1.000
_cell.length_c   1.000
_cell.angle_alpha   90.00
_cell.angle_beta   90.00
_cell.angle_gamma   90.00
#
_symmetry.space_group_name_H-M   'P 1'
#
loop_
_entity.id
_entity.type
_entity.pdbx_description
1 polymer ?
#
loop_
_entity_poly.entity_id
_entity_poly.type
_entity_poly.pdbx_seq_one_letter_code
_entity_poly.pdbx_strand_id
1 'polypeptide(L)'
;MYSIIQKIYEKNNKILKEGLKKVLSGEDVSSLTVAIKEFTDIFGKELLSEIVKQIDEIIFEDNKKKKQYEAIRFQEKSLITKNGKAKFERRYYKDKETGEHIYLADTVLGIEKGERIDKKVKSEVIKRANDQSYNKSGKMVVPGLEISATTVMRNVRKMSGM
;
A
#
# COMPACT_ATOMS: atom_id res chain seq x y z
N MET A 1 12.06 13.91 -5.35
CA MET A 1 12.17 12.45 -5.11
C MET A 1 13.42 12.06 -4.29
N TYR A 2 14.64 12.44 -4.69
CA TYR A 2 15.87 12.11 -3.94
C TYR A 2 15.81 12.48 -2.45
N SER A 3 15.39 13.69 -2.11
CA SER A 3 15.23 14.17 -0.72
C SER A 3 14.24 13.31 0.12
N ILE A 4 13.22 12.75 -0.51
CA ILE A 4 12.23 11.87 0.16
C ILE A 4 12.83 10.51 0.46
N ILE A 5 13.52 9.92 -0.52
CA ILE A 5 14.23 8.66 -0.36
C ILE A 5 15.24 8.75 0.77
N GLN A 6 16.01 9.83 0.80
CA GLN A 6 17.00 10.08 1.84
C GLN A 6 16.35 10.19 3.23
N LYS A 7 15.27 10.96 3.37
CA LYS A 7 14.53 11.08 4.64
C LYS A 7 13.99 9.75 5.15
N ILE A 8 13.38 8.94 4.26
CA ILE A 8 12.86 7.63 4.62
C ILE A 8 14.01 6.69 5.03
N TYR A 9 15.14 6.73 4.32
CA TYR A 9 16.33 5.96 4.66
C TYR A 9 16.89 6.35 6.03
N GLU A 10 17.11 7.63 6.27
CA GLU A 10 17.66 8.15 7.54
C GLU A 10 16.78 7.77 8.74
N LYS A 11 15.47 7.85 8.57
CA LYS A 11 14.48 7.48 9.59
C LYS A 11 14.58 5.99 9.96
N ASN A 12 14.79 5.11 8.98
CA ASN A 12 14.67 3.67 9.14
C ASN A 12 16.00 2.91 9.16
N ASN A 13 17.14 3.56 8.92
CA ASN A 13 18.45 2.91 8.84
C ASN A 13 18.92 2.25 10.15
N LYS A 14 18.30 2.61 11.29
CA LYS A 14 18.54 1.99 12.57
C LYS A 14 18.31 0.47 12.53
N ILE A 15 17.31 0.02 11.80
CA ILE A 15 17.00 -1.42 11.62
C ILE A 15 18.20 -2.16 11.00
N LEU A 16 18.78 -1.57 9.93
CA LEU A 16 19.96 -2.16 9.28
C LEU A 16 21.18 -2.17 10.18
N LYS A 17 21.39 -1.08 10.95
CA LYS A 17 22.50 -0.99 11.92
C LYS A 17 22.37 -2.02 13.05
N GLU A 18 21.16 -2.29 13.51
CA GLU A 18 20.88 -3.31 14.52
C GLU A 18 21.13 -4.72 13.97
N GLY A 19 20.69 -5.03 12.75
CA GLY A 19 21.01 -6.29 12.08
C GLY A 19 22.51 -6.51 11.91
N LEU A 20 23.24 -5.47 11.50
CA LEU A 20 24.69 -5.53 11.38
C LEU A 20 25.40 -5.79 12.75
N LYS A 21 24.96 -5.10 13.81
CA LYS A 21 25.50 -5.31 15.15
C LYS A 21 25.33 -6.75 15.64
N LYS A 22 24.20 -7.37 15.37
CA LYS A 22 23.92 -8.76 15.74
C LYS A 22 24.91 -9.72 15.06
N VAL A 23 25.14 -9.56 13.77
CA VAL A 23 26.13 -10.37 13.04
C VAL A 23 27.54 -10.16 13.59
N LEU A 24 27.94 -8.92 13.87
CA LEU A 24 29.24 -8.59 14.46
C LEU A 24 29.40 -9.13 15.91
N SER A 25 28.30 -9.41 16.62
CA SER A 25 28.29 -10.04 17.94
C SER A 25 28.23 -11.56 17.90
N GLY A 26 28.30 -12.19 16.73
CA GLY A 26 28.37 -13.63 16.55
C GLY A 26 27.08 -14.32 16.13
N GLU A 27 26.00 -13.58 15.86
CA GLU A 27 24.84 -14.16 15.20
C GLU A 27 25.13 -14.45 13.72
N ASP A 28 24.38 -15.34 13.12
CA ASP A 28 24.55 -15.70 11.71
C ASP A 28 23.96 -14.61 10.76
N VAL A 29 24.20 -14.78 9.47
CA VAL A 29 23.73 -13.86 8.43
C VAL A 29 22.20 -13.71 8.36
N SER A 30 21.44 -14.65 8.94
CA SER A 30 19.97 -14.58 8.94
C SER A 30 19.46 -13.34 9.69
N SER A 31 20.15 -12.91 10.76
CA SER A 31 19.81 -11.67 11.48
C SER A 31 19.89 -10.43 10.60
N LEU A 32 20.88 -10.38 9.69
CA LEU A 32 21.01 -9.27 8.75
C LEU A 32 19.95 -9.35 7.64
N THR A 33 19.66 -10.55 7.12
CA THR A 33 18.64 -10.71 6.08
C THR A 33 17.23 -10.36 6.59
N VAL A 34 16.93 -10.70 7.84
CA VAL A 34 15.68 -10.27 8.50
C VAL A 34 15.60 -8.74 8.61
N ALA A 35 16.67 -8.10 9.05
CA ALA A 35 16.72 -6.64 9.16
C ALA A 35 16.57 -5.96 7.79
N ILE A 36 17.20 -6.48 6.75
CA ILE A 36 17.04 -6.00 5.38
C ILE A 36 15.59 -6.13 4.93
N LYS A 37 14.95 -7.27 5.18
CA LYS A 37 13.54 -7.49 4.82
C LYS A 37 12.61 -6.51 5.53
N GLU A 38 12.78 -6.34 6.83
CA GLU A 38 12.01 -5.40 7.63
C GLU A 38 12.19 -3.96 7.12
N PHE A 39 13.43 -3.55 6.90
CA PHE A 39 13.74 -2.22 6.34
C PHE A 39 13.06 -2.02 4.99
N THR A 40 13.17 -2.97 4.06
CA THR A 40 12.58 -2.84 2.72
C THR A 40 11.06 -2.78 2.75
N ASP A 41 10.41 -3.52 3.64
CA ASP A 41 8.94 -3.48 3.80
C ASP A 41 8.48 -2.12 4.34
N ILE A 42 9.16 -1.59 5.36
CA ILE A 42 8.85 -0.26 5.92
C ILE A 42 9.13 0.82 4.87
N PHE A 43 10.31 0.79 4.26
CA PHE A 43 10.70 1.74 3.22
C PHE A 43 9.72 1.76 2.06
N GLY A 44 9.30 0.60 1.56
CA GLY A 44 8.34 0.49 0.45
C GLY A 44 6.97 1.07 0.81
N LYS A 45 6.47 0.86 2.04
CA LYS A 45 5.20 1.45 2.52
C LYS A 45 5.27 2.98 2.61
N GLU A 46 6.33 3.51 3.20
CA GLU A 46 6.51 4.95 3.36
C GLU A 46 6.73 5.65 2.02
N LEU A 47 7.51 5.02 1.12
CA LEU A 47 7.73 5.55 -0.22
C LEU A 47 6.42 5.60 -1.02
N LEU A 48 5.59 4.54 -0.96
CA LEU A 48 4.28 4.54 -1.59
C LEU A 48 3.41 5.68 -1.05
N SER A 49 3.37 5.87 0.27
CA SER A 49 2.58 6.94 0.90
C SER A 49 2.99 8.32 0.41
N GLU A 50 4.29 8.55 0.30
CA GLU A 50 4.82 9.85 -0.16
C GLU A 50 4.59 10.07 -1.66
N ILE A 51 4.71 9.03 -2.49
CA ILE A 51 4.39 9.11 -3.93
C ILE A 51 2.91 9.43 -4.13
N VAL A 52 2.01 8.80 -3.38
CA VAL A 52 0.57 9.09 -3.45
C VAL A 52 0.29 10.54 -3.08
N LYS A 53 0.93 11.05 -2.04
CA LYS A 53 0.82 12.46 -1.65
C LYS A 53 1.28 13.40 -2.75
N GLN A 54 2.38 13.11 -3.44
CA GLN A 54 2.84 13.91 -4.57
C GLN A 54 1.88 13.87 -5.74
N ILE A 55 1.32 12.70 -6.06
CA ILE A 55 0.30 12.55 -7.11
C ILE A 55 -0.92 13.40 -6.76
N ASP A 56 -1.40 13.32 -5.52
CA ASP A 56 -2.55 14.11 -5.05
C ASP A 56 -2.29 15.62 -5.14
N GLU A 57 -1.08 16.08 -4.85
CA GLU A 57 -0.70 17.48 -4.96
C GLU A 57 -0.64 17.94 -6.43
N ILE A 58 -0.09 17.14 -7.32
CA ILE A 58 -0.07 17.42 -8.77
C ILE A 58 -1.51 17.55 -9.30
N ILE A 59 -2.40 16.63 -8.92
CA ILE A 59 -3.81 16.64 -9.28
C ILE A 59 -4.49 17.93 -8.75
N PHE A 60 -4.20 18.31 -7.52
CA PHE A 60 -4.77 19.51 -6.92
C PHE A 60 -4.34 20.77 -7.66
N GLU A 61 -3.06 20.91 -8.00
CA GLU A 61 -2.55 22.06 -8.74
C GLU A 61 -3.15 22.14 -10.18
N ASP A 62 -3.31 20.99 -10.84
CA ASP A 62 -3.97 20.93 -12.15
C ASP A 62 -5.45 21.29 -12.05
N ASN A 63 -6.15 20.82 -11.03
CA ASN A 63 -7.56 21.15 -10.79
C ASN A 63 -7.77 22.63 -10.45
N LYS A 64 -6.83 23.31 -9.80
CA LYS A 64 -6.90 24.78 -9.60
C LYS A 64 -7.05 25.54 -10.91
N LYS A 65 -6.42 25.06 -11.99
CA LYS A 65 -6.51 25.64 -13.34
C LYS A 65 -7.85 25.30 -14.01
N LYS A 66 -8.27 24.05 -13.93
CA LYS A 66 -9.50 23.54 -14.58
C LYS A 66 -10.77 23.92 -13.82
N LYS A 67 -10.69 24.10 -12.50
CA LYS A 67 -11.80 24.45 -11.59
C LYS A 67 -13.01 23.50 -11.63
N GLN A 68 -12.82 22.27 -12.11
CA GLN A 68 -13.88 21.28 -12.25
C GLN A 68 -14.31 20.70 -10.91
N TYR A 69 -13.36 20.42 -10.02
CA TYR A 69 -13.63 19.78 -8.74
C TYR A 69 -13.41 20.74 -7.57
N GLU A 70 -14.23 20.59 -6.54
CA GLU A 70 -14.07 21.26 -5.25
C GLU A 70 -13.40 20.29 -4.27
N ALA A 71 -12.24 20.66 -3.72
CA ALA A 71 -11.56 19.87 -2.68
C ALA A 71 -12.26 20.08 -1.34
N ILE A 72 -12.78 19.00 -0.73
CA ILE A 72 -13.57 19.08 0.51
C ILE A 72 -12.69 18.86 1.74
N ARG A 73 -11.90 17.75 1.76
CA ARG A 73 -11.07 17.36 2.90
C ARG A 73 -10.02 16.33 2.50
N PHE A 74 -9.05 16.14 3.38
CA PHE A 74 -8.17 14.95 3.33
C PHE A 74 -8.85 13.76 3.98
N GLN A 75 -8.55 12.57 3.48
CA GLN A 75 -9.01 11.32 4.06
C GLN A 75 -7.96 10.22 3.94
N GLU A 76 -7.69 9.56 5.08
CA GLU A 76 -6.77 8.41 5.12
C GLU A 76 -7.37 7.21 4.36
N LYS A 77 -6.50 6.49 3.65
CA LYS A 77 -6.77 5.16 3.09
C LYS A 77 -5.71 4.19 3.54
N SER A 78 -6.12 2.96 3.79
CA SER A 78 -5.22 1.83 3.98
C SER A 78 -5.32 0.88 2.80
N LEU A 79 -4.18 0.45 2.28
CA LEU A 79 -4.08 -0.52 1.19
C LEU A 79 -3.08 -1.63 1.57
N ILE A 80 -3.50 -2.88 1.46
CA ILE A 80 -2.62 -4.04 1.64
C ILE A 80 -1.82 -4.23 0.36
N THR A 81 -0.50 -4.13 0.47
CA THR A 81 0.47 -4.27 -0.61
C THR A 81 1.44 -5.41 -0.32
N LYS A 82 2.34 -5.72 -1.23
CA LYS A 82 3.41 -6.72 -1.00
C LYS A 82 4.33 -6.36 0.17
N ASN A 83 4.51 -5.08 0.45
CA ASN A 83 5.33 -4.60 1.56
C ASN A 83 4.55 -4.49 2.89
N GLY A 84 3.31 -4.96 2.92
CA GLY A 84 2.42 -4.85 4.07
C GLY A 84 1.33 -3.80 3.90
N LYS A 85 0.71 -3.40 5.01
CA LYS A 85 -0.37 -2.40 5.02
C LYS A 85 0.22 -0.99 4.93
N ALA A 86 0.09 -0.37 3.77
CA ALA A 86 0.40 1.04 3.55
C ALA A 86 -0.78 1.92 3.95
N LYS A 87 -0.49 3.11 4.50
CA LYS A 87 -1.47 4.14 4.84
C LYS A 87 -1.06 5.43 4.17
N PHE A 88 -1.98 6.10 3.53
CA PHE A 88 -1.76 7.38 2.87
C PHE A 88 -3.00 8.26 2.91
N GLU A 89 -2.80 9.56 2.86
CA GLU A 89 -3.85 10.56 2.76
C GLU A 89 -4.01 11.03 1.31
N ARG A 90 -5.22 11.31 0.90
CA ARG A 90 -5.56 11.93 -0.39
C ARG A 90 -6.81 12.78 -0.23
N ARG A 91 -6.98 13.75 -1.13
CA ARG A 91 -8.12 14.67 -1.12
C ARG A 91 -9.38 13.99 -1.62
N TYR A 92 -10.47 14.32 -0.97
CA TYR A 92 -11.83 14.00 -1.36
C TYR A 92 -12.43 15.19 -2.07
N TYR A 93 -12.92 14.98 -3.26
CA TYR A 93 -13.45 16.02 -4.12
C TYR A 93 -14.94 15.86 -4.36
N LYS A 94 -15.62 16.99 -4.69
CA LYS A 94 -16.95 17.04 -5.26
C LYS A 94 -16.84 17.58 -6.67
N ASP A 95 -17.40 16.88 -7.63
CA ASP A 95 -17.57 17.37 -8.99
C ASP A 95 -18.63 18.48 -8.98
N LYS A 96 -18.30 19.63 -9.56
CA LYS A 96 -19.19 20.81 -9.55
C LYS A 96 -20.35 20.70 -10.53
N GLU A 97 -20.21 19.89 -11.58
CA GLU A 97 -21.25 19.71 -12.59
C GLU A 97 -22.23 18.62 -12.18
N THR A 98 -21.72 17.46 -11.75
CA THR A 98 -22.55 16.30 -11.41
C THR A 98 -22.94 16.24 -9.94
N GLY A 99 -22.21 16.92 -9.06
CA GLY A 99 -22.35 16.83 -7.61
C GLY A 99 -21.79 15.53 -7.01
N GLU A 100 -21.23 14.65 -7.82
CA GLU A 100 -20.66 13.37 -7.37
C GLU A 100 -19.38 13.56 -6.57
N HIS A 101 -19.14 12.60 -5.67
CA HIS A 101 -17.97 12.61 -4.82
C HIS A 101 -16.94 11.58 -5.28
N ILE A 102 -15.67 12.01 -5.41
CA ILE A 102 -14.60 11.20 -6.00
C ILE A 102 -13.25 11.43 -5.28
N TYR A 103 -12.39 10.40 -5.32
CA TYR A 103 -10.98 10.50 -4.99
C TYR A 103 -10.17 10.47 -6.29
N LEU A 104 -9.75 11.62 -6.79
CA LEU A 104 -9.02 11.72 -8.06
C LEU A 104 -7.70 10.93 -8.03
N ALA A 105 -7.00 10.94 -6.89
CA ALA A 105 -5.79 10.13 -6.72
C ALA A 105 -6.08 8.61 -6.84
N ASP A 106 -7.19 8.11 -6.27
CA ASP A 106 -7.59 6.70 -6.40
C ASP A 106 -7.85 6.36 -7.88
N THR A 107 -8.46 7.27 -8.65
CA THR A 107 -8.70 7.08 -10.09
C THR A 107 -7.39 6.97 -10.87
N VAL A 108 -6.44 7.86 -10.64
CA VAL A 108 -5.11 7.84 -11.31
C VAL A 108 -4.33 6.58 -10.94
N LEU A 109 -4.41 6.13 -9.70
CA LEU A 109 -3.75 4.92 -9.20
C LEU A 109 -4.49 3.62 -9.59
N GLY A 110 -5.65 3.71 -10.22
CA GLY A 110 -6.48 2.57 -10.57
C GLY A 110 -7.00 1.79 -9.35
N ILE A 111 -7.24 2.49 -8.25
CA ILE A 111 -7.80 1.95 -7.01
C ILE A 111 -9.33 2.07 -7.05
N GLU A 112 -10.03 0.95 -7.02
CA GLU A 112 -11.49 0.93 -7.06
C GLU A 112 -12.10 1.39 -5.72
N LYS A 113 -13.36 1.87 -5.79
CA LYS A 113 -14.13 2.25 -4.60
C LYS A 113 -14.22 1.08 -3.61
N GLY A 114 -13.80 1.33 -2.37
CA GLY A 114 -13.80 0.30 -1.31
C GLY A 114 -12.66 -0.73 -1.41
N GLU A 115 -11.78 -0.65 -2.39
CA GLU A 115 -10.65 -1.56 -2.52
C GLU A 115 -9.64 -1.35 -1.38
N ARG A 116 -9.28 -2.47 -0.71
CA ARG A 116 -8.37 -2.49 0.45
C ARG A 116 -7.12 -3.33 0.21
N ILE A 117 -7.06 -4.02 -0.91
CA ILE A 117 -5.97 -4.93 -1.28
C ILE A 117 -5.55 -4.57 -2.70
N ASP A 118 -4.25 -4.37 -2.93
CA ASP A 118 -3.77 -4.07 -4.27
C ASP A 118 -4.00 -5.24 -5.25
N LYS A 119 -4.07 -4.93 -6.54
CA LYS A 119 -4.38 -5.91 -7.59
C LYS A 119 -3.38 -7.07 -7.64
N LYS A 120 -2.11 -6.84 -7.32
CA LYS A 120 -1.08 -7.87 -7.33
C LYS A 120 -1.23 -8.85 -6.18
N VAL A 121 -1.43 -8.35 -4.96
CA VAL A 121 -1.72 -9.17 -3.77
C VAL A 121 -3.01 -9.95 -3.98
N LYS A 122 -4.07 -9.30 -4.49
CA LYS A 122 -5.35 -9.94 -4.79
C LYS A 122 -5.20 -11.09 -5.79
N SER A 123 -4.49 -10.87 -6.90
CA SER A 123 -4.21 -11.92 -7.88
C SER A 123 -3.49 -13.11 -7.27
N GLU A 124 -2.51 -12.88 -6.38
CA GLU A 124 -1.77 -13.95 -5.73
C GLU A 124 -2.59 -14.73 -4.72
N VAL A 125 -3.43 -14.03 -3.92
CA VAL A 125 -4.39 -14.68 -3.01
C VAL A 125 -5.32 -15.61 -3.78
N ILE A 126 -5.84 -15.17 -4.92
CA ILE A 126 -6.75 -15.94 -5.75
C ILE A 126 -6.04 -17.15 -6.36
N LYS A 127 -4.82 -16.99 -6.90
CA LYS A 127 -4.03 -18.12 -7.40
C LYS A 127 -3.84 -19.19 -6.34
N ARG A 128 -3.48 -18.79 -5.12
CA ARG A 128 -3.32 -19.73 -4.00
C ARG A 128 -4.62 -20.40 -3.58
N ALA A 129 -5.74 -19.68 -3.71
CA ALA A 129 -7.07 -20.21 -3.35
C ALA A 129 -7.55 -21.33 -4.27
N ASN A 130 -6.96 -21.47 -5.46
CA ASN A 130 -7.24 -22.61 -6.34
C ASN A 130 -6.64 -23.92 -5.82
N ASP A 131 -5.51 -23.84 -5.12
CA ASP A 131 -4.73 -25.02 -4.68
C ASP A 131 -4.83 -25.27 -3.16
N GLN A 132 -5.36 -24.30 -2.40
CA GLN A 132 -5.37 -24.32 -0.94
C GLN A 132 -6.69 -23.79 -0.38
N SER A 133 -6.94 -24.09 0.91
CA SER A 133 -8.09 -23.49 1.60
C SER A 133 -7.94 -21.95 1.67
N TYR A 134 -9.07 -21.24 1.67
CA TYR A 134 -9.10 -19.76 1.77
C TYR A 134 -8.32 -19.22 2.98
N ASN A 135 -8.34 -19.93 4.09
CA ASN A 135 -7.58 -19.58 5.29
C ASN A 135 -6.06 -19.64 5.03
N LYS A 136 -5.56 -20.73 4.44
CA LYS A 136 -4.14 -20.86 4.08
C LYS A 136 -3.71 -19.83 3.03
N SER A 137 -4.56 -19.58 2.04
CA SER A 137 -4.30 -18.63 0.96
C SER A 137 -4.11 -17.20 1.46
N GLY A 138 -4.83 -16.81 2.53
CA GLY A 138 -4.73 -15.47 3.11
C GLY A 138 -3.51 -15.26 4.02
N LYS A 139 -2.96 -16.33 4.61
CA LYS A 139 -1.88 -16.24 5.61
C LYS A 139 -0.49 -15.98 5.04
N MET A 140 -0.22 -16.36 3.81
CA MET A 140 1.15 -16.42 3.27
C MET A 140 1.44 -15.45 2.13
N VAL A 141 0.54 -14.53 1.82
CA VAL A 141 0.70 -13.63 0.65
C VAL A 141 1.46 -12.37 1.02
N VAL A 142 1.23 -11.86 2.20
CA VAL A 142 1.93 -10.69 2.73
C VAL A 142 2.56 -11.08 4.07
N PRO A 143 3.89 -11.00 4.21
CA PRO A 143 4.56 -11.33 5.45
C PRO A 143 4.04 -10.54 6.64
N GLY A 144 3.75 -11.23 7.74
CA GLY A 144 3.27 -10.59 8.97
C GLY A 144 1.84 -10.03 8.92
N LEU A 145 1.08 -10.30 7.83
CA LEU A 145 -0.30 -9.83 7.70
C LEU A 145 -1.21 -10.95 7.20
N GLU A 146 -2.28 -11.22 7.95
CA GLU A 146 -3.28 -12.20 7.56
C GLU A 146 -4.46 -11.54 6.84
N ILE A 147 -4.78 -12.05 5.65
CA ILE A 147 -6.01 -11.72 4.93
C ILE A 147 -7.05 -12.76 5.32
N SER A 148 -8.18 -12.34 5.90
CA SER A 148 -9.20 -13.25 6.38
C SER A 148 -9.76 -14.15 5.28
N ALA A 149 -10.11 -15.40 5.61
CA ALA A 149 -10.74 -16.35 4.69
C ALA A 149 -11.98 -15.76 4.00
N THR A 150 -12.80 -14.98 4.71
CA THR A 150 -13.96 -14.27 4.16
C THR A 150 -13.57 -13.28 3.08
N THR A 151 -12.46 -12.55 3.27
CA THR A 151 -11.94 -11.61 2.28
C THR A 151 -11.42 -12.35 1.05
N VAL A 152 -10.70 -13.46 1.23
CA VAL A 152 -10.25 -14.34 0.14
C VAL A 152 -11.46 -14.84 -0.66
N MET A 153 -12.44 -15.45 0.00
CA MET A 153 -13.66 -15.95 -0.62
C MET A 153 -14.38 -14.87 -1.44
N ARG A 154 -14.52 -13.68 -0.87
CA ARG A 154 -15.18 -12.55 -1.53
C ARG A 154 -14.46 -12.11 -2.81
N ASN A 155 -13.12 -12.10 -2.80
CA ASN A 155 -12.31 -11.78 -3.97
C ASN A 155 -12.39 -12.88 -5.05
N VAL A 156 -12.39 -14.16 -4.66
CA VAL A 156 -12.56 -15.30 -5.59
C VAL A 156 -13.92 -15.20 -6.27
N ARG A 157 -15.01 -15.04 -5.52
CA ARG A 157 -16.37 -14.91 -6.07
C ARG A 157 -16.50 -13.72 -7.03
N LYS A 158 -15.93 -12.56 -6.68
CA LYS A 158 -15.95 -11.37 -7.55
C LYS A 158 -15.29 -11.62 -8.91
N MET A 159 -14.27 -12.49 -8.96
CA MET A 159 -13.62 -12.87 -10.23
C MET A 159 -14.38 -13.94 -11.01
N SER A 160 -15.07 -14.86 -10.31
CA SER A 160 -15.83 -15.94 -10.95
C SER A 160 -17.19 -15.48 -11.49
N GLY A 161 -17.54 -14.22 -11.36
CA GLY A 161 -18.83 -13.68 -11.82
C GLY A 161 -20.05 -14.16 -11.02
N MET A 162 -19.80 -14.77 -9.84
CA MET A 162 -20.84 -15.28 -8.93
C MET A 162 -21.14 -14.27 -7.82
#